data_7cf48a4744620ddec8a4a2de922bc3ad
#
_entry.id   7cf48a4744620ddec8a4a2de922bc3ad
#
_cell.length_a   1.000
_cell.length_b   1.000
_cell.length_c   1.000
_cell.angle_alpha   90.00
_cell.angle_beta   90.00
_cell.angle_gamma   90.00
#
_symmetry.space_group_name_H-M   'P 1'
#
loop_
_entity.id
_entity.type
_entity.pdbx_description
1 polymer ?
#
loop_
_entity_poly.entity_id
_entity_poly.type
_entity_poly.pdbx_seq_one_letter_code
_entity_poly.pdbx_strand_id
1 'polypeptide(L)'
;MSEQPYIGEIFSSIQGEGMLAGRRQVFARLMECNLDCRYCDTDFVKSEVCRIETKPGSGKFSSVPQPLKLPKLSALLNDWLLQLPTAHHSISFTGGEPLLHADALAEWFLEIRKILPIHLETNGTLPAAMQKVKRHVDYISMDMKLPSTAACTEHLWDIHELFLRECQGANVSVKIVVGEGTADSEILKVCELISSVDSAVALFLQPLTLPDGRVGISAASIFHLQELASSRLSDVRVMPQMHRLLGAL
;
A
#
# COMPACT_ATOMS: atom_id res chain seq x y z
N MET A 1 13.74 -0.69 -23.71
CA MET A 1 12.41 -1.10 -23.18
C MET A 1 12.61 -1.28 -21.70
N SER A 2 11.80 -0.64 -20.87
CA SER A 2 11.80 -0.82 -19.41
C SER A 2 11.57 -2.31 -19.07
N GLU A 3 12.21 -2.79 -18.01
CA GLU A 3 11.97 -4.14 -17.51
C GLU A 3 10.49 -4.24 -17.08
N GLN A 4 9.80 -5.27 -17.55
CA GLN A 4 8.38 -5.45 -17.24
C GLN A 4 8.21 -5.87 -15.77
N PRO A 5 7.21 -5.35 -15.05
CA PRO A 5 6.99 -5.70 -13.66
C PRO A 5 6.57 -7.18 -13.53
N TYR A 6 7.10 -7.84 -12.52
CA TYR A 6 6.64 -9.18 -12.11
C TYR A 6 5.47 -9.04 -11.15
N ILE A 7 4.29 -9.46 -11.59
CA ILE A 7 3.05 -9.44 -10.78
C ILE A 7 2.80 -10.86 -10.25
N GLY A 8 2.89 -11.03 -8.94
CA GLY A 8 2.66 -12.32 -8.29
C GLY A 8 1.21 -12.77 -8.40
N GLU A 9 0.27 -11.86 -8.18
CA GLU A 9 -1.15 -12.16 -8.25
C GLU A 9 -2.02 -10.95 -8.60
N ILE A 10 -3.19 -11.25 -9.21
CA ILE A 10 -4.26 -10.28 -9.47
C ILE A 10 -5.56 -10.86 -8.94
N PHE A 11 -6.23 -10.11 -8.06
CA PHE A 11 -7.48 -10.55 -7.42
C PHE A 11 -8.38 -9.35 -7.08
N SER A 12 -9.65 -9.63 -6.79
CA SER A 12 -10.64 -8.64 -6.37
C SER A 12 -10.97 -8.84 -4.89
N SER A 13 -10.71 -7.83 -4.07
CA SER A 13 -10.98 -7.91 -2.65
C SER A 13 -11.41 -6.56 -2.06
N ILE A 14 -11.64 -6.55 -0.75
CA ILE A 14 -11.90 -5.33 0.03
C ILE A 14 -10.57 -4.77 0.52
N GLN A 15 -10.32 -3.48 0.24
CA GLN A 15 -9.19 -2.78 0.85
C GLN A 15 -9.35 -2.78 2.37
N GLY A 16 -8.37 -3.33 3.05
CA GLY A 16 -8.40 -3.49 4.50
C GLY A 16 -7.69 -2.39 5.27
N GLU A 17 -7.04 -1.44 4.61
CA GLU A 17 -6.09 -0.52 5.21
C GLU A 17 -6.26 0.92 4.69
N GLY A 18 -5.82 1.90 5.50
CA GLY A 18 -5.68 3.29 5.10
C GLY A 18 -6.99 3.95 4.65
N MET A 19 -6.85 5.00 3.82
CA MET A 19 -7.95 5.88 3.43
C MET A 19 -9.04 5.20 2.59
N LEU A 20 -8.74 4.10 1.93
CA LEU A 20 -9.68 3.38 1.06
C LEU A 20 -10.24 2.12 1.71
N ALA A 21 -10.04 1.93 3.03
CA ALA A 21 -10.59 0.79 3.74
C ALA A 21 -12.10 0.64 3.53
N GLY A 22 -12.55 -0.59 3.30
CA GLY A 22 -13.94 -0.92 2.96
C GLY A 22 -14.29 -0.78 1.47
N ARG A 23 -13.43 -0.18 0.65
CA ARG A 23 -13.64 -0.11 -0.80
C ARG A 23 -13.25 -1.43 -1.46
N ARG A 24 -14.06 -1.89 -2.41
CA ARG A 24 -13.67 -3.01 -3.25
C ARG A 24 -12.68 -2.55 -4.32
N GLN A 25 -11.56 -3.24 -4.44
CA GLN A 25 -10.51 -2.94 -5.42
C GLN A 25 -10.12 -4.18 -6.21
N VAL A 26 -9.53 -3.96 -7.38
CA VAL A 26 -8.67 -4.95 -8.01
C VAL A 26 -7.27 -4.76 -7.44
N PHE A 27 -6.64 -5.80 -6.95
CA PHE A 27 -5.26 -5.78 -6.46
C PHE A 27 -4.32 -6.37 -7.51
N ALA A 28 -3.28 -5.64 -7.85
CA ALA A 28 -2.13 -6.12 -8.61
C ALA A 28 -0.93 -6.15 -7.66
N ARG A 29 -0.61 -7.31 -7.10
CA ARG A 29 0.47 -7.50 -6.14
C ARG A 29 1.77 -7.78 -6.87
N LEU A 30 2.69 -6.82 -6.83
CA LEU A 30 4.03 -6.97 -7.40
C LEU A 30 4.91 -7.83 -6.48
N MET A 31 5.87 -8.46 -7.11
CA MET A 31 6.96 -9.19 -6.44
C MET A 31 8.14 -8.24 -6.29
N GLU A 32 9.09 -8.56 -5.48
CA GLU A 32 10.28 -7.77 -5.16
C GLU A 32 10.01 -6.57 -4.26
N CYS A 33 10.88 -6.42 -3.28
CA CYS A 33 10.90 -5.28 -2.38
C CYS A 33 12.35 -4.88 -2.11
N ASN A 34 12.58 -3.61 -1.83
CA ASN A 34 13.86 -3.08 -1.39
C ASN A 34 14.02 -3.05 0.13
N LEU A 35 13.02 -3.52 0.86
CA LEU A 35 13.03 -3.66 2.33
C LEU A 35 12.76 -5.10 2.74
N ASP A 36 13.23 -5.46 3.94
CA ASP A 36 12.99 -6.75 4.60
C ASP A 36 12.37 -6.50 5.98
N CYS A 37 11.09 -6.13 5.99
CA CYS A 37 10.39 -5.77 7.23
C CYS A 37 10.04 -7.02 8.04
N ARG A 38 10.33 -7.00 9.36
CA ARG A 38 10.09 -8.12 10.27
C ARG A 38 8.65 -8.68 10.26
N TYR A 39 7.67 -7.82 10.04
CA TYR A 39 6.25 -8.20 10.04
C TYR A 39 5.69 -8.49 8.65
N CYS A 40 6.55 -8.51 7.63
CA CYS A 40 6.10 -8.72 6.26
C CYS A 40 5.51 -10.11 6.08
N ASP A 41 4.34 -10.19 5.48
CA ASP A 41 3.61 -11.42 5.17
C ASP A 41 3.62 -11.76 3.67
N THR A 42 4.32 -10.97 2.87
CA THR A 42 4.42 -11.17 1.41
C THR A 42 5.67 -11.97 1.06
N ASP A 43 5.50 -13.03 0.29
CA ASP A 43 6.62 -13.76 -0.32
C ASP A 43 7.10 -13.00 -1.56
N PHE A 44 8.35 -12.55 -1.56
CA PHE A 44 8.98 -11.76 -2.63
C PHE A 44 9.75 -12.61 -3.64
N VAL A 45 9.65 -13.94 -3.57
CA VAL A 45 10.34 -14.81 -4.53
C VAL A 45 9.72 -14.65 -5.90
N LYS A 46 10.55 -14.28 -6.89
CA LYS A 46 10.11 -14.21 -8.29
C LYS A 46 9.53 -15.55 -8.73
N SER A 47 8.33 -15.52 -9.22
CA SER A 47 7.64 -16.68 -9.79
C SER A 47 7.59 -16.59 -11.31
N GLU A 48 7.73 -17.71 -11.98
CA GLU A 48 7.56 -17.83 -13.44
C GLU A 48 6.09 -17.66 -13.88
N VAL A 49 5.17 -17.55 -12.93
CA VAL A 49 3.75 -17.39 -13.19
C VAL A 49 3.12 -16.27 -12.36
N CYS A 50 2.13 -15.59 -12.95
CA CYS A 50 1.20 -14.71 -12.26
C CYS A 50 -0.08 -15.50 -11.93
N ARG A 51 -0.54 -15.45 -10.70
CA ARG A 51 -1.82 -16.01 -10.28
C ARG A 51 -2.93 -14.99 -10.55
N ILE A 52 -3.89 -15.34 -11.37
CA ILE A 52 -5.03 -14.47 -11.68
C ILE A 52 -6.30 -15.12 -11.18
N GLU A 53 -7.07 -14.39 -10.40
CA GLU A 53 -8.37 -14.86 -9.93
C GLU A 53 -9.30 -15.09 -11.13
N THR A 54 -9.95 -16.26 -11.20
CA THR A 54 -10.73 -16.68 -12.38
C THR A 54 -12.03 -15.89 -12.56
N LYS A 55 -12.61 -15.45 -11.45
CA LYS A 55 -13.76 -14.55 -11.39
C LYS A 55 -13.57 -13.62 -10.19
N PRO A 56 -13.85 -12.31 -10.33
CA PRO A 56 -13.59 -11.35 -9.27
C PRO A 56 -14.32 -11.69 -7.96
N GLY A 57 -13.55 -11.91 -6.89
CA GLY A 57 -14.04 -12.28 -5.55
C GLY A 57 -14.34 -13.76 -5.36
N SER A 58 -13.88 -14.64 -6.25
CA SER A 58 -14.12 -16.09 -6.13
C SER A 58 -13.12 -16.82 -5.24
N GLY A 59 -11.96 -16.24 -4.97
CA GLY A 59 -10.84 -16.89 -4.28
C GLY A 59 -10.22 -18.06 -5.07
N LYS A 60 -10.61 -18.27 -6.34
CA LYS A 60 -10.08 -19.33 -7.20
C LYS A 60 -9.15 -18.75 -8.25
N PHE A 61 -7.96 -19.30 -8.35
CA PHE A 61 -6.89 -18.78 -9.20
C PHE A 61 -6.56 -19.70 -10.37
N SER A 62 -6.12 -19.08 -11.48
CA SER A 62 -5.41 -19.71 -12.58
C SER A 62 -4.03 -19.06 -12.71
N SER A 63 -3.06 -19.80 -13.24
CA SER A 63 -1.70 -19.31 -13.47
C SER A 63 -1.48 -18.95 -14.92
N VAL A 64 -0.80 -17.83 -15.17
CA VAL A 64 -0.37 -17.40 -16.51
C VAL A 64 1.14 -17.12 -16.50
N PRO A 65 1.85 -17.36 -17.61
CA PRO A 65 3.28 -17.07 -17.67
C PRO A 65 3.63 -15.60 -17.44
N GLN A 66 4.77 -15.35 -16.81
CA GLN A 66 5.39 -14.04 -16.63
C GLN A 66 6.35 -13.68 -17.77
N PRO A 67 6.69 -12.41 -17.99
CA PRO A 67 6.03 -11.24 -17.38
C PRO A 67 4.64 -11.00 -17.97
N LEU A 68 3.72 -10.58 -17.11
CA LEU A 68 2.40 -10.15 -17.56
C LEU A 68 2.52 -8.87 -18.38
N LYS A 69 1.84 -8.80 -19.53
CA LYS A 69 1.89 -7.62 -20.41
C LYS A 69 0.67 -6.73 -20.17
N LEU A 70 0.86 -5.41 -20.32
CA LEU A 70 -0.20 -4.41 -20.16
C LEU A 70 -1.49 -4.73 -20.93
N PRO A 71 -1.49 -5.13 -22.22
CA PRO A 71 -2.74 -5.45 -22.91
C PRO A 71 -3.55 -6.58 -22.25
N LYS A 72 -2.87 -7.55 -21.62
CA LYS A 72 -3.54 -8.64 -20.90
C LYS A 72 -4.17 -8.15 -19.60
N LEU A 73 -3.49 -7.28 -18.85
CA LEU A 73 -4.06 -6.65 -17.66
C LEU A 73 -5.26 -5.79 -18.03
N SER A 74 -5.15 -4.95 -19.06
CA SER A 74 -6.26 -4.09 -19.52
C SER A 74 -7.47 -4.91 -19.97
N ALA A 75 -7.27 -6.01 -20.69
CA ALA A 75 -8.35 -6.91 -21.10
C ALA A 75 -9.04 -7.57 -19.89
N LEU A 76 -8.27 -8.02 -18.90
CA LEU A 76 -8.78 -8.58 -17.65
C LEU A 76 -9.63 -7.56 -16.87
N LEU A 77 -9.15 -6.33 -16.72
CA LEU A 77 -9.89 -5.26 -16.03
C LEU A 77 -11.22 -4.97 -16.73
N ASN A 78 -11.21 -4.81 -18.05
CA ASN A 78 -12.44 -4.58 -18.82
C ASN A 78 -13.43 -5.74 -18.65
N ASP A 79 -12.97 -6.99 -18.72
CA ASP A 79 -13.81 -8.17 -18.51
C ASP A 79 -14.44 -8.19 -17.11
N TRP A 80 -13.66 -7.90 -16.07
CA TRP A 80 -14.16 -7.87 -14.69
C TRP A 80 -15.14 -6.72 -14.44
N LEU A 81 -14.94 -5.55 -15.08
CA LEU A 81 -15.90 -4.44 -15.01
C LEU A 81 -17.20 -4.75 -15.76
N LEU A 82 -17.16 -5.54 -16.82
CA LEU A 82 -18.38 -6.04 -17.48
C LEU A 82 -19.14 -7.02 -16.60
N GLN A 83 -18.43 -7.91 -15.87
CA GLN A 83 -19.05 -8.86 -14.96
C GLN A 83 -19.63 -8.19 -13.70
N LEU A 84 -18.97 -7.17 -13.17
CA LEU A 84 -19.35 -6.46 -11.95
C LEU A 84 -19.29 -4.94 -12.17
N PRO A 85 -20.25 -4.36 -12.92
CA PRO A 85 -20.30 -2.93 -13.16
C PRO A 85 -20.36 -2.14 -11.84
N THR A 86 -19.53 -1.10 -11.72
CA THR A 86 -19.48 -0.19 -10.56
C THR A 86 -19.02 -0.80 -9.22
N ALA A 87 -18.71 -2.10 -9.16
CA ALA A 87 -18.30 -2.73 -7.90
C ALA A 87 -16.88 -2.33 -7.47
N HIS A 88 -15.95 -2.17 -8.43
CA HIS A 88 -14.57 -1.81 -8.14
C HIS A 88 -14.37 -0.30 -8.11
N HIS A 89 -13.84 0.20 -6.99
CA HIS A 89 -13.52 1.62 -6.81
C HIS A 89 -12.27 2.03 -7.59
N SER A 90 -11.24 1.20 -7.57
CA SER A 90 -9.92 1.46 -8.17
C SER A 90 -9.13 0.17 -8.33
N ILE A 91 -7.99 0.25 -9.01
CA ILE A 91 -6.97 -0.80 -8.97
C ILE A 91 -5.85 -0.39 -8.01
N SER A 92 -5.49 -1.27 -7.07
CA SER A 92 -4.36 -1.08 -6.16
C SER A 92 -3.12 -1.79 -6.70
N PHE A 93 -2.07 -1.03 -6.92
CA PHE A 93 -0.73 -1.56 -7.15
C PHE A 93 -0.01 -1.62 -5.81
N THR A 94 0.27 -2.83 -5.35
CA THR A 94 0.75 -3.16 -4.02
C THR A 94 1.77 -4.32 -4.09
N GLY A 95 2.05 -4.97 -2.99
CA GLY A 95 2.86 -6.18 -2.93
C GLY A 95 4.20 -5.94 -2.27
N GLY A 96 5.30 -6.16 -2.97
CA GLY A 96 6.62 -5.71 -2.56
C GLY A 96 6.71 -4.19 -2.56
N GLU A 97 7.57 -3.62 -3.40
CA GLU A 97 7.58 -2.17 -3.62
C GLU A 97 7.30 -1.88 -5.10
N PRO A 98 6.11 -1.40 -5.45
CA PRO A 98 5.75 -1.13 -6.84
C PRO A 98 6.68 -0.14 -7.54
N LEU A 99 7.21 0.84 -6.82
CA LEU A 99 8.05 1.88 -7.39
C LEU A 99 9.43 1.41 -7.84
N LEU A 100 9.84 0.18 -7.52
CA LEU A 100 11.00 -0.46 -8.17
C LEU A 100 10.81 -0.57 -9.69
N HIS A 101 9.56 -0.62 -10.14
CA HIS A 101 9.17 -0.74 -11.55
C HIS A 101 8.59 0.56 -12.11
N ALA A 102 8.93 1.73 -11.55
CA ALA A 102 8.32 3.02 -11.87
C ALA A 102 8.33 3.37 -13.36
N ASP A 103 9.39 3.01 -14.10
CA ASP A 103 9.47 3.30 -15.54
C ASP A 103 8.41 2.53 -16.34
N ALA A 104 8.19 1.25 -16.06
CA ALA A 104 7.13 0.47 -16.68
C ALA A 104 5.74 0.89 -16.18
N LEU A 105 5.61 1.16 -14.88
CA LEU A 105 4.34 1.59 -14.29
C LEU A 105 3.89 2.97 -14.81
N ALA A 106 4.80 3.88 -15.14
CA ALA A 106 4.44 5.16 -15.75
C ALA A 106 3.72 4.98 -17.09
N GLU A 107 4.17 4.02 -17.91
CA GLU A 107 3.50 3.65 -19.14
C GLU A 107 2.16 2.95 -18.88
N TRP A 108 2.13 2.04 -17.91
CA TRP A 108 0.92 1.27 -17.57
C TRP A 108 -0.18 2.14 -16.97
N PHE A 109 0.17 3.04 -16.09
CA PHE A 109 -0.78 3.92 -15.39
C PHE A 109 -1.49 4.86 -16.36
N LEU A 110 -0.80 5.32 -17.41
CA LEU A 110 -1.39 6.14 -18.46
C LEU A 110 -2.58 5.45 -19.14
N GLU A 111 -2.50 4.13 -19.36
CA GLU A 111 -3.56 3.36 -20.01
C GLU A 111 -4.58 2.83 -19.00
N ILE A 112 -4.14 2.30 -17.86
CA ILE A 112 -5.03 1.70 -16.86
C ILE A 112 -5.94 2.75 -16.22
N ARG A 113 -5.44 3.98 -16.02
CA ARG A 113 -6.26 5.07 -15.46
C ARG A 113 -7.48 5.43 -16.30
N LYS A 114 -7.48 5.09 -17.59
CA LYS A 114 -8.66 5.23 -18.47
C LYS A 114 -9.76 4.21 -18.15
N ILE A 115 -9.42 3.14 -17.41
CA ILE A 115 -10.32 2.04 -17.07
C ILE A 115 -10.77 2.16 -15.60
N LEU A 116 -9.83 2.35 -14.68
CA LEU A 116 -10.07 2.49 -13.23
C LEU A 116 -9.11 3.52 -12.63
N PRO A 117 -9.54 4.27 -11.59
CA PRO A 117 -8.62 5.06 -10.77
C PRO A 117 -7.49 4.20 -10.21
N ILE A 118 -6.31 4.80 -10.05
CA ILE A 118 -5.12 4.10 -9.56
C ILE A 118 -4.87 4.42 -8.09
N HIS A 119 -4.76 3.37 -7.28
CA HIS A 119 -4.26 3.40 -5.93
C HIS A 119 -2.84 2.82 -5.90
N LEU A 120 -1.89 3.54 -5.32
CA LEU A 120 -0.52 3.09 -5.11
C LEU A 120 -0.28 2.89 -3.61
N GLU A 121 0.09 1.68 -3.23
CA GLU A 121 0.58 1.34 -1.89
C GLU A 121 2.10 1.20 -1.95
N THR A 122 2.83 1.99 -1.19
CA THR A 122 4.30 2.09 -1.28
C THR A 122 4.92 2.25 0.10
N ASN A 123 6.13 1.73 0.27
CA ASN A 123 6.90 1.92 1.50
C ASN A 123 7.54 3.32 1.63
N GLY A 124 7.36 4.19 0.64
CA GLY A 124 7.80 5.59 0.70
C GLY A 124 9.32 5.80 0.69
N THR A 125 10.09 4.87 0.11
CA THR A 125 11.55 4.99 0.10
C THR A 125 12.14 5.37 -1.26
N LEU A 126 11.30 5.61 -2.28
CA LEU A 126 11.72 5.86 -3.65
C LEU A 126 11.16 7.18 -4.21
N PRO A 127 11.56 8.37 -3.66
CA PRO A 127 11.01 9.67 -4.08
C PRO A 127 11.23 9.96 -5.57
N ALA A 128 12.40 9.67 -6.13
CA ALA A 128 12.68 9.89 -7.55
C ALA A 128 11.81 9.00 -8.47
N ALA A 129 11.44 7.80 -8.02
CA ALA A 129 10.52 6.93 -8.73
C ALA A 129 9.07 7.46 -8.67
N MET A 130 8.66 8.02 -7.51
CA MET A 130 7.36 8.64 -7.35
C MET A 130 7.14 9.80 -8.34
N GLN A 131 8.15 10.62 -8.60
CA GLN A 131 8.08 11.71 -9.60
C GLN A 131 7.64 11.24 -10.98
N LYS A 132 8.03 10.01 -11.38
CA LYS A 132 7.70 9.46 -12.69
C LYS A 132 6.23 9.08 -12.83
N VAL A 133 5.58 8.67 -11.74
CA VAL A 133 4.23 8.09 -11.77
C VAL A 133 3.15 8.99 -11.16
N LYS A 134 3.50 9.93 -10.26
CA LYS A 134 2.53 10.67 -9.42
C LYS A 134 1.36 11.31 -10.17
N ARG A 135 1.59 11.84 -11.38
CA ARG A 135 0.55 12.48 -12.20
C ARG A 135 -0.55 11.52 -12.69
N HIS A 136 -0.31 10.22 -12.59
CA HIS A 136 -1.23 9.17 -13.02
C HIS A 136 -1.84 8.39 -11.86
N VAL A 137 -1.42 8.69 -10.63
CA VAL A 137 -1.92 8.06 -9.40
C VAL A 137 -3.01 8.91 -8.79
N ASP A 138 -4.15 8.31 -8.45
CA ASP A 138 -5.30 9.00 -7.88
C ASP A 138 -5.29 8.96 -6.34
N TYR A 139 -4.73 7.89 -5.75
CA TYR A 139 -4.62 7.69 -4.31
C TYR A 139 -3.26 7.11 -3.95
N ILE A 140 -2.63 7.62 -2.91
CA ILE A 140 -1.34 7.15 -2.41
C ILE A 140 -1.49 6.75 -0.95
N SER A 141 -1.22 5.48 -0.65
CA SER A 141 -1.04 4.98 0.72
C SER A 141 0.44 4.78 0.97
N MET A 142 1.04 5.71 1.70
CA MET A 142 2.45 5.63 2.09
C MET A 142 2.58 4.89 3.42
N ASP A 143 3.22 3.72 3.42
CA ASP A 143 3.53 2.95 4.62
C ASP A 143 4.89 3.38 5.17
N MET A 144 4.90 4.37 6.06
CA MET A 144 6.11 4.87 6.72
C MET A 144 6.59 3.84 7.75
N LYS A 145 7.82 3.35 7.57
CA LYS A 145 8.36 2.24 8.35
C LYS A 145 9.00 2.75 9.65
N LEU A 146 8.49 2.26 10.79
CA LEU A 146 9.06 2.56 12.10
C LEU A 146 10.21 1.59 12.43
N PRO A 147 11.33 2.08 13.01
CA PRO A 147 12.42 1.22 13.48
C PRO A 147 11.96 0.13 14.45
N SER A 148 11.06 0.45 15.39
CA SER A 148 10.58 -0.48 16.42
C SER A 148 9.82 -1.68 15.87
N THR A 149 9.03 -1.51 14.83
CA THR A 149 8.17 -2.57 14.27
C THR A 149 8.74 -3.21 13.01
N ALA A 150 9.18 -2.41 12.06
CA ALA A 150 9.68 -2.89 10.79
C ALA A 150 11.08 -3.52 10.91
N ALA A 151 11.85 -3.10 11.92
CA ALA A 151 13.27 -3.46 12.10
C ALA A 151 14.13 -3.14 10.87
N CYS A 152 13.68 -2.20 10.05
CA CYS A 152 14.45 -1.63 8.96
C CYS A 152 15.50 -0.68 9.54
N THR A 153 16.53 -0.38 8.75
CA THR A 153 17.62 0.51 9.17
C THR A 153 17.12 1.88 9.63
N GLU A 154 17.78 2.44 10.62
CA GLU A 154 17.40 3.67 11.34
C GLU A 154 17.29 4.94 10.50
N HIS A 155 17.65 4.91 9.22
CA HIS A 155 17.83 6.10 8.40
C HIS A 155 16.71 6.35 7.37
N LEU A 156 15.52 5.81 7.58
CA LEU A 156 14.42 6.04 6.63
C LEU A 156 13.72 7.40 6.81
N TRP A 157 13.92 8.12 7.90
CA TRP A 157 13.22 9.37 8.19
C TRP A 157 13.39 10.43 7.10
N ASP A 158 14.63 10.68 6.69
CA ASP A 158 14.93 11.70 5.68
C ASP A 158 14.36 11.32 4.31
N ILE A 159 14.45 10.04 3.95
CA ILE A 159 13.92 9.57 2.67
C ILE A 159 12.38 9.59 2.67
N HIS A 160 11.74 9.26 3.80
CA HIS A 160 10.29 9.36 3.97
C HIS A 160 9.81 10.82 3.87
N GLU A 161 10.55 11.76 4.44
CA GLU A 161 10.24 13.19 4.30
C GLU A 161 10.33 13.62 2.83
N LEU A 162 11.42 13.28 2.14
CA LEU A 162 11.57 13.56 0.72
C LEU A 162 10.45 12.95 -0.10
N PHE A 163 10.07 11.71 0.19
CA PHE A 163 8.97 11.04 -0.50
C PHE A 163 7.63 11.76 -0.29
N LEU A 164 7.33 12.14 0.95
CA LEU A 164 6.10 12.84 1.28
C LEU A 164 6.04 14.22 0.60
N ARG A 165 7.17 14.93 0.52
CA ARG A 165 7.29 16.18 -0.25
C ARG A 165 6.99 15.98 -1.74
N GLU A 166 7.42 14.86 -2.34
CA GLU A 166 7.07 14.53 -3.72
C GLU A 166 5.57 14.26 -3.91
N CYS A 167 4.89 13.80 -2.86
CA CYS A 167 3.43 13.56 -2.88
C CYS A 167 2.61 14.84 -2.62
N GLN A 168 3.24 15.99 -2.36
CA GLN A 168 2.52 17.22 -2.06
C GLN A 168 1.54 17.59 -3.18
N GLY A 169 0.30 17.92 -2.79
CA GLY A 169 -0.79 18.21 -3.72
C GLY A 169 -1.49 16.97 -4.30
N ALA A 170 -1.03 15.76 -3.98
CA ALA A 170 -1.71 14.53 -4.31
C ALA A 170 -2.64 14.07 -3.16
N ASN A 171 -3.53 13.13 -3.44
CA ASN A 171 -4.37 12.51 -2.42
C ASN A 171 -3.58 11.40 -1.71
N VAL A 172 -2.82 11.79 -0.70
CA VAL A 172 -1.91 10.91 0.05
C VAL A 172 -2.39 10.72 1.48
N SER A 173 -2.20 9.53 2.02
CA SER A 173 -2.27 9.23 3.46
C SER A 173 -1.00 8.52 3.90
N VAL A 174 -0.66 8.69 5.16
CA VAL A 174 0.44 7.98 5.82
C VAL A 174 -0.13 6.90 6.72
N LYS A 175 0.44 5.71 6.65
CA LYS A 175 0.17 4.59 7.56
C LYS A 175 1.47 4.21 8.27
N ILE A 176 1.38 3.89 9.55
CA ILE A 176 2.45 3.30 10.35
C ILE A 176 1.93 2.06 11.06
N VAL A 177 2.75 1.00 11.11
CA VAL A 177 2.44 -0.19 11.93
C VAL A 177 3.00 0.03 13.33
N VAL A 178 2.13 -0.10 14.34
CA VAL A 178 2.47 0.13 15.76
C VAL A 178 2.28 -1.13 16.60
N GLY A 179 3.16 -1.33 17.56
CA GLY A 179 3.14 -2.45 18.51
C GLY A 179 3.46 -1.99 19.92
N GLU A 180 3.48 -2.92 20.90
CA GLU A 180 3.82 -2.58 22.30
C GLU A 180 5.21 -1.94 22.47
N GLY A 181 6.14 -2.19 21.55
CA GLY A 181 7.48 -1.62 21.58
C GLY A 181 7.61 -0.27 20.85
N THR A 182 6.52 0.29 20.32
CA THR A 182 6.56 1.58 19.61
C THR A 182 6.80 2.71 20.59
N ALA A 183 7.88 3.48 20.37
CA ALA A 183 8.27 4.57 21.26
C ALA A 183 7.52 5.87 20.93
N ASP A 184 7.22 6.68 21.95
CA ASP A 184 6.63 8.01 21.79
C ASP A 184 7.43 8.90 20.84
N SER A 185 8.77 8.79 20.89
CA SER A 185 9.67 9.55 20.02
C SER A 185 9.50 9.23 18.55
N GLU A 186 9.13 7.99 18.18
CA GLU A 186 8.84 7.61 16.81
C GLU A 186 7.54 8.27 16.33
N ILE A 187 6.49 8.26 17.17
CA ILE A 187 5.21 8.92 16.86
C ILE A 187 5.40 10.42 16.67
N LEU A 188 6.14 11.06 17.59
CA LEU A 188 6.44 12.49 17.48
C LEU A 188 7.23 12.81 16.22
N LYS A 189 8.18 11.96 15.83
CA LYS A 189 8.95 12.13 14.59
C LYS A 189 8.06 11.99 13.34
N VAL A 190 7.17 11.01 13.30
CA VAL A 190 6.16 10.86 12.23
C VAL A 190 5.31 12.11 12.11
N CYS A 191 4.80 12.63 13.24
CA CYS A 191 3.98 13.85 13.25
C CYS A 191 4.77 15.07 12.76
N GLU A 192 6.04 15.21 13.18
CA GLU A 192 6.94 16.27 12.70
C GLU A 192 7.09 16.23 11.18
N LEU A 193 7.38 15.03 10.62
CA LEU A 193 7.55 14.86 9.18
C LEU A 193 6.26 15.20 8.41
N ILE A 194 5.12 14.69 8.84
CA ILE A 194 3.83 15.00 8.23
C ILE A 194 3.56 16.49 8.28
N SER A 195 3.67 17.10 9.46
CA SER A 195 3.39 18.54 9.65
C SER A 195 4.33 19.43 8.86
N SER A 196 5.59 19.00 8.63
CA SER A 196 6.57 19.77 7.85
C SER A 196 6.23 19.87 6.38
N VAL A 197 5.40 18.93 5.88
CA VAL A 197 5.00 18.85 4.47
C VAL A 197 3.55 19.32 4.27
N ASP A 198 2.60 18.70 4.96
CA ASP A 198 1.19 19.07 4.93
C ASP A 198 0.46 18.46 6.15
N SER A 199 0.04 19.31 7.07
CA SER A 199 -0.67 18.90 8.30
C SER A 199 -2.07 18.33 8.06
N ALA A 200 -2.61 18.41 6.84
CA ALA A 200 -3.89 17.83 6.46
C ALA A 200 -3.79 16.35 6.05
N VAL A 201 -2.58 15.82 5.88
CA VAL A 201 -2.36 14.42 5.56
C VAL A 201 -2.82 13.52 6.71
N ALA A 202 -3.75 12.61 6.43
CA ALA A 202 -4.28 11.69 7.44
C ALA A 202 -3.21 10.65 7.85
N LEU A 203 -3.06 10.43 9.16
CA LEU A 203 -2.21 9.39 9.74
C LEU A 203 -3.05 8.20 10.20
N PHE A 204 -2.72 7.01 9.71
CA PHE A 204 -3.32 5.75 10.14
C PHE A 204 -2.35 4.98 11.04
N LEU A 205 -2.75 4.77 12.30
CA LEU A 205 -2.07 3.89 13.25
C LEU A 205 -2.65 2.49 13.05
N GLN A 206 -1.87 1.60 12.43
CA GLN A 206 -2.27 0.22 12.21
C GLN A 206 -1.68 -0.67 13.28
N PRO A 207 -2.50 -1.28 14.16
CA PRO A 207 -2.02 -2.27 15.11
C PRO A 207 -1.29 -3.42 14.42
N LEU A 208 -0.12 -3.78 14.91
CA LEU A 208 0.63 -4.95 14.43
C LEU A 208 -0.24 -6.20 14.56
N THR A 209 -0.37 -6.96 13.48
CA THR A 209 -1.00 -8.28 13.52
C THR A 209 0.08 -9.34 13.73
N LEU A 210 -0.06 -10.11 14.80
CA LEU A 210 0.85 -11.21 15.14
C LEU A 210 0.62 -12.43 14.22
N PRO A 211 1.58 -13.36 14.12
CA PRO A 211 1.42 -14.56 13.27
C PRO A 211 0.21 -15.43 13.61
N ASP A 212 -0.28 -15.37 14.84
CA ASP A 212 -1.49 -16.08 15.29
C ASP A 212 -2.80 -15.28 15.04
N GLY A 213 -2.71 -14.13 14.35
CA GLY A 213 -3.83 -13.28 14.03
C GLY A 213 -4.26 -12.29 15.13
N ARG A 214 -3.64 -12.36 16.30
CA ARG A 214 -3.93 -11.42 17.41
C ARG A 214 -3.33 -10.05 17.14
N VAL A 215 -3.92 -9.03 17.76
CA VAL A 215 -3.39 -7.66 17.78
C VAL A 215 -2.19 -7.59 18.71
N GLY A 216 -1.06 -7.08 18.23
CA GLY A 216 0.23 -7.00 18.92
C GLY A 216 0.44 -5.71 19.70
N ILE A 217 -0.65 -5.06 20.14
CA ILE A 217 -0.63 -3.86 21.00
C ILE A 217 -1.88 -3.84 21.87
N SER A 218 -1.77 -3.39 23.11
CA SER A 218 -2.91 -3.25 24.03
C SER A 218 -3.78 -2.03 23.66
N ALA A 219 -5.05 -2.04 24.09
CA ALA A 219 -5.94 -0.90 23.90
C ALA A 219 -5.42 0.36 24.60
N ALA A 220 -4.80 0.22 25.79
CA ALA A 220 -4.23 1.35 26.50
C ALA A 220 -3.07 1.98 25.73
N SER A 221 -2.15 1.15 25.20
CA SER A 221 -1.01 1.61 24.43
C SER A 221 -1.44 2.29 23.12
N ILE A 222 -2.40 1.70 22.38
CA ILE A 222 -2.84 2.33 21.11
C ILE A 222 -3.58 3.65 21.36
N PHE A 223 -4.36 3.79 22.43
CA PHE A 223 -4.99 5.06 22.80
C PHE A 223 -3.96 6.11 23.15
N HIS A 224 -2.94 5.75 23.94
CA HIS A 224 -1.83 6.67 24.26
C HIS A 224 -1.14 7.16 22.99
N LEU A 225 -0.78 6.29 22.05
CA LEU A 225 -0.13 6.68 20.79
C LEU A 225 -1.05 7.56 19.94
N GLN A 226 -2.36 7.27 19.91
CA GLN A 226 -3.33 8.08 19.19
C GLN A 226 -3.47 9.48 19.81
N GLU A 227 -3.59 9.58 21.13
CA GLU A 227 -3.65 10.86 21.86
C GLU A 227 -2.41 11.70 21.59
N LEU A 228 -1.23 11.08 21.65
CA LEU A 228 0.04 11.73 21.36
C LEU A 228 0.07 12.29 19.93
N ALA A 229 -0.29 11.48 18.94
CA ALA A 229 -0.33 11.92 17.54
C ALA A 229 -1.40 13.01 17.31
N SER A 230 -2.60 12.86 17.90
CA SER A 230 -3.70 13.82 17.79
C SER A 230 -3.40 15.17 18.44
N SER A 231 -2.43 15.24 19.34
CA SER A 231 -1.92 16.52 19.86
C SER A 231 -1.15 17.33 18.80
N ARG A 232 -0.78 16.74 17.68
CA ARG A 232 0.05 17.30 16.61
C ARG A 232 -0.63 17.37 15.25
N LEU A 233 -1.49 16.39 14.94
CA LEU A 233 -2.18 16.24 13.65
C LEU A 233 -3.68 16.22 13.84
N SER A 234 -4.41 16.77 12.88
CA SER A 234 -5.88 16.91 12.93
C SER A 234 -6.64 15.64 12.55
N ASP A 235 -6.04 14.74 11.77
CA ASP A 235 -6.68 13.50 11.30
C ASP A 235 -5.79 12.30 11.63
N VAL A 236 -6.04 11.68 12.79
CA VAL A 236 -5.35 10.48 13.27
C VAL A 236 -6.36 9.38 13.52
N ARG A 237 -6.20 8.26 12.83
CA ARG A 237 -7.13 7.14 12.86
C ARG A 237 -6.43 5.85 13.28
N VAL A 238 -7.05 5.09 14.18
CA VAL A 238 -6.64 3.71 14.47
C VAL A 238 -7.41 2.78 13.57
N MET A 239 -6.70 1.94 12.80
CA MET A 239 -7.33 1.03 11.86
C MET A 239 -6.61 -0.31 11.80
N PRO A 240 -7.21 -1.40 12.30
CA PRO A 240 -6.68 -2.75 12.10
C PRO A 240 -6.87 -3.20 10.65
N GLN A 241 -6.20 -4.27 10.25
CA GLN A 241 -6.34 -4.89 8.92
C GLN A 241 -7.73 -5.51 8.77
N MET A 242 -8.66 -4.78 8.17
CA MET A 242 -10.07 -5.19 8.05
C MET A 242 -10.24 -6.46 7.19
N HIS A 243 -9.43 -6.62 6.15
CA HIS A 243 -9.50 -7.82 5.29
C HIS A 243 -9.27 -9.10 6.08
N ARG A 244 -8.38 -9.10 7.08
CA ARG A 244 -8.16 -10.25 7.97
C ARG A 244 -9.40 -10.57 8.83
N LEU A 245 -10.10 -9.56 9.33
CA LEU A 245 -11.34 -9.73 10.09
C LEU A 245 -12.46 -10.32 9.23
N LEU A 246 -12.48 -9.99 7.96
CA LEU A 246 -13.49 -10.48 7.00
C LEU A 246 -13.11 -11.83 6.39
N GLY A 247 -11.91 -12.35 6.63
CA GLY A 247 -11.38 -13.52 5.92
C GLY A 247 -11.24 -13.28 4.42
N ALA A 248 -11.06 -12.01 4.01
CA ALA A 248 -10.83 -11.62 2.62
C ALA A 248 -9.34 -11.72 2.27
N LEU A 249 -9.04 -11.82 0.95
CA LEU A 249 -7.66 -11.88 0.45
C LEU A 249 -6.93 -10.55 0.66
#